data_80ddd208c1cf9c29c31d758fa1fe37ec
#
_entry.id   80ddd208c1cf9c29c31d758fa1fe37ec
#
_cell.length_a   1.000
_cell.length_b   1.000
_cell.length_c   1.000
_cell.angle_alpha   90.00
_cell.angle_beta   90.00
_cell.angle_gamma   90.00
#
_symmetry.space_group_name_H-M   'P 1'
#
loop_
_entity.id
_entity.type
_entity.pdbx_description
1 polymer ?
#
loop_
_entity_poly.entity_id
_entity_poly.type
_entity_poly.pdbx_seq_one_letter_code
_entity_poly.pdbx_strand_id
1 'polypeptide(L)'
;MKINVLTDENNIIVSWTDYPFDKKKPTLEIDNPCSIRIGFDKFENGELIRNEEGYQADLEMKRKYSEIRILKDHLCETDYKLFKYLEGELSEDDYFAIKTQRQEWRNRINQLEEELANGISKSN
;
A
#
# COMPACT_ATOMS: atom_id res chain seq x y z
N MET A 1 20.52 -15.64 -15.86
CA MET A 1 21.56 -14.62 -15.77
C MET A 1 22.06 -14.49 -14.34
N LYS A 2 23.31 -14.11 -14.16
CA LYS A 2 23.90 -13.95 -12.83
C LYS A 2 23.84 -12.49 -12.40
N ILE A 3 23.40 -12.26 -11.18
CA ILE A 3 23.33 -10.93 -10.59
C ILE A 3 23.98 -10.94 -9.22
N ASN A 4 24.40 -9.76 -8.76
CA ASN A 4 24.81 -9.56 -7.38
C ASN A 4 23.61 -9.03 -6.61
N VAL A 5 23.39 -9.54 -5.39
CA VAL A 5 22.31 -9.10 -4.52
C VAL A 5 22.87 -8.44 -3.28
N LEU A 6 22.20 -7.39 -2.82
CA LEU A 6 22.50 -6.72 -1.57
C LEU A 6 21.36 -6.99 -0.61
N THR A 7 21.69 -7.47 0.59
CA THR A 7 20.70 -7.81 1.60
C THR A 7 20.90 -6.97 2.85
N ASP A 8 19.83 -6.87 3.64
CA ASP A 8 19.90 -6.26 4.96
C ASP A 8 20.32 -7.29 6.03
N GLU A 9 20.28 -6.90 7.29
CA GLU A 9 20.65 -7.75 8.43
C GLU A 9 19.79 -8.99 8.59
N ASN A 10 18.59 -8.99 7.98
CA ASN A 10 17.62 -10.11 8.01
C ASN A 10 17.65 -10.94 6.73
N ASN A 11 18.65 -10.73 5.88
CA ASN A 11 18.81 -11.38 4.58
C ASN A 11 17.73 -11.01 3.55
N ILE A 12 17.00 -9.92 3.81
CA ILE A 12 16.00 -9.41 2.86
C ILE A 12 16.73 -8.63 1.76
N ILE A 13 16.39 -8.94 0.50
CA ILE A 13 17.02 -8.28 -0.65
C ILE A 13 16.58 -6.83 -0.72
N VAL A 14 17.54 -5.90 -0.65
CA VAL A 14 17.27 -4.46 -0.75
C VAL A 14 17.64 -3.89 -2.10
N SER A 15 18.50 -4.57 -2.87
CA SER A 15 18.82 -4.19 -4.23
C SER A 15 19.54 -5.32 -4.96
N TRP A 16 19.65 -5.20 -6.28
CA TRP A 16 20.46 -6.12 -7.09
C TRP A 16 21.07 -5.36 -8.27
N THR A 17 22.14 -5.90 -8.83
CA THR A 17 22.76 -5.36 -10.03
C THR A 17 23.31 -6.46 -10.91
N ASP A 18 23.25 -6.27 -12.21
CA ASP A 18 23.85 -7.17 -13.19
C ASP A 18 25.13 -6.58 -13.80
N TYR A 19 25.38 -5.28 -13.58
CA TYR A 19 26.55 -4.60 -14.13
C TYR A 19 26.99 -3.45 -13.23
N PRO A 20 28.29 -3.36 -12.88
CA PRO A 20 29.30 -4.38 -13.15
C PRO A 20 29.11 -5.61 -12.24
N PHE A 21 29.19 -6.80 -12.82
CA PHE A 21 29.06 -8.04 -12.06
C PHE A 21 30.38 -8.39 -11.38
N ASP A 22 30.32 -8.74 -10.11
CA ASP A 22 31.49 -9.14 -9.31
C ASP A 22 31.25 -10.52 -8.70
N LYS A 23 31.98 -11.52 -9.20
CA LYS A 23 31.85 -12.90 -8.73
C LYS A 23 32.25 -13.12 -7.27
N LYS A 24 32.89 -12.13 -6.64
CA LYS A 24 33.30 -12.19 -5.23
C LYS A 24 32.18 -11.78 -4.29
N LYS A 25 31.15 -11.13 -4.80
CA LYS A 25 29.99 -10.67 -4.02
C LYS A 25 28.89 -11.72 -4.07
N PRO A 26 27.90 -11.64 -3.13
CA PRO A 26 26.78 -12.57 -3.17
C PRO A 26 26.12 -12.61 -4.54
N THR A 27 25.99 -13.81 -5.10
CA THR A 27 25.56 -14.02 -6.49
C THR A 27 24.35 -14.94 -6.54
N LEU A 28 23.36 -14.53 -7.33
CA LEU A 28 22.14 -15.29 -7.59
C LEU A 28 22.02 -15.55 -9.10
N GLU A 29 21.74 -16.80 -9.46
CA GLU A 29 21.37 -17.14 -10.84
C GLU A 29 19.87 -17.09 -10.95
N ILE A 30 19.33 -16.26 -11.84
CA ILE A 30 17.89 -16.06 -12.00
C ILE A 30 17.57 -15.69 -13.44
N ASP A 31 16.44 -16.19 -13.96
CA ASP A 31 16.01 -15.90 -15.33
C ASP A 31 15.49 -14.47 -15.47
N ASN A 32 14.70 -14.00 -14.51
CA ASN A 32 14.12 -12.66 -14.53
C ASN A 32 14.35 -11.94 -13.20
N PRO A 33 15.45 -11.14 -13.09
CA PRO A 33 15.73 -10.41 -11.86
C PRO A 33 14.65 -9.41 -11.47
N CYS A 34 13.89 -8.89 -12.44
CA CYS A 34 12.80 -7.96 -12.16
C CYS A 34 11.65 -8.61 -11.40
N SER A 35 11.62 -9.95 -11.31
CA SER A 35 10.64 -10.67 -10.51
C SER A 35 10.93 -10.62 -9.02
N ILE A 36 12.15 -10.21 -8.63
CA ILE A 36 12.53 -10.07 -7.22
C ILE A 36 11.72 -8.93 -6.60
N ARG A 37 11.07 -9.22 -5.48
CA ARG A 37 10.30 -8.22 -4.75
C ARG A 37 11.15 -7.64 -3.64
N ILE A 38 11.75 -6.50 -3.93
CA ILE A 38 12.65 -5.80 -3.02
C ILE A 38 11.92 -5.49 -1.70
N GLY A 39 12.56 -5.78 -0.58
CA GLY A 39 11.97 -5.57 0.73
C GLY A 39 11.15 -6.76 1.25
N PHE A 40 10.93 -7.79 0.42
CA PHE A 40 10.13 -8.96 0.78
C PHE A 40 10.89 -10.27 0.59
N ASP A 41 11.44 -10.49 -0.60
CA ASP A 41 12.17 -11.73 -0.91
C ASP A 41 13.51 -11.75 -0.17
N LYS A 42 13.93 -12.95 0.24
CA LYS A 42 15.20 -13.15 0.94
C LYS A 42 16.21 -13.87 0.08
N PHE A 43 17.48 -13.69 0.42
CA PHE A 43 18.59 -14.43 -0.17
C PHE A 43 19.37 -15.07 0.99
N GLU A 44 19.29 -16.39 1.11
CA GLU A 44 19.95 -17.15 2.16
C GLU A 44 20.59 -18.39 1.57
N ASN A 45 21.84 -18.68 1.98
CA ASN A 45 22.55 -19.90 1.57
C ASN A 45 22.62 -20.06 0.05
N GLY A 46 22.73 -18.94 -0.68
CA GLY A 46 22.81 -18.94 -2.13
C GLY A 46 21.47 -19.11 -2.86
N GLU A 47 20.37 -19.12 -2.13
CA GLU A 47 19.04 -19.35 -2.69
C GLU A 47 18.11 -18.16 -2.48
N LEU A 48 17.24 -17.96 -3.48
CA LEU A 48 16.18 -16.96 -3.42
C LEU A 48 14.95 -17.56 -2.71
N ILE A 49 14.51 -16.92 -1.65
CA ILE A 49 13.34 -17.34 -0.87
C ILE A 49 12.25 -16.30 -1.08
N ARG A 50 11.17 -16.69 -1.75
CA ARG A 50 10.03 -15.79 -2.04
C ARG A 50 9.18 -15.57 -0.79
N ASN A 51 8.69 -14.34 -0.62
CA ASN A 51 7.74 -13.99 0.41
C ASN A 51 6.47 -13.43 -0.22
N GLU A 52 5.71 -14.29 -0.88
CA GLU A 52 4.48 -13.92 -1.58
C GLU A 52 3.42 -13.38 -0.60
N GLU A 53 3.27 -14.04 0.54
CA GLU A 53 2.29 -13.64 1.55
C GLU A 53 2.55 -12.22 2.08
N GLY A 54 3.81 -11.92 2.41
CA GLY A 54 4.19 -10.59 2.87
C GLY A 54 3.97 -9.51 1.82
N TYR A 55 4.29 -9.84 0.57
CA TYR A 55 4.11 -8.91 -0.55
C TYR A 55 2.63 -8.60 -0.77
N GLN A 56 1.76 -9.62 -0.77
CA GLN A 56 0.32 -9.42 -0.95
C GLN A 56 -0.29 -8.65 0.21
N ALA A 57 0.15 -8.90 1.44
CA ALA A 57 -0.31 -8.15 2.60
C ALA A 57 0.04 -6.66 2.49
N ASP A 58 1.24 -6.34 1.99
CA ASP A 58 1.66 -4.96 1.78
C ASP A 58 0.84 -4.27 0.70
N LEU A 59 0.56 -4.96 -0.41
CA LEU A 59 -0.29 -4.43 -1.48
C LEU A 59 -1.69 -4.12 -0.97
N GLU A 60 -2.26 -5.02 -0.17
CA GLU A 60 -3.59 -4.82 0.40
C GLU A 60 -3.62 -3.62 1.34
N MET A 61 -2.59 -3.45 2.17
CA MET A 61 -2.45 -2.31 3.05
C MET A 61 -2.38 -1.00 2.25
N LYS A 62 -1.56 -0.98 1.20
CA LYS A 62 -1.42 0.19 0.32
C LYS A 62 -2.75 0.52 -0.38
N ARG A 63 -3.50 -0.50 -0.80
CA ARG A 63 -4.81 -0.32 -1.42
C ARG A 63 -5.78 0.35 -0.44
N LYS A 64 -5.78 -0.08 0.82
CA LYS A 64 -6.64 0.51 1.86
C LYS A 64 -6.29 1.98 2.11
N TYR A 65 -5.01 2.31 2.21
CA TYR A 65 -4.58 3.70 2.37
C TYR A 65 -4.98 4.57 1.18
N SER A 66 -4.86 4.04 -0.04
CA SER A 66 -5.29 4.76 -1.24
C SER A 66 -6.79 5.01 -1.25
N GLU A 67 -7.59 4.02 -0.87
CA GLU A 67 -9.04 4.16 -0.79
C GLU A 67 -9.44 5.22 0.23
N ILE A 68 -8.82 5.22 1.41
CA ILE A 68 -9.05 6.24 2.44
C ILE A 68 -8.77 7.63 1.89
N ARG A 69 -7.66 7.80 1.19
CA ARG A 69 -7.29 9.10 0.61
C ARG A 69 -8.33 9.57 -0.40
N ILE A 70 -8.77 8.69 -1.29
CA ILE A 70 -9.80 9.00 -2.29
C ILE A 70 -11.10 9.41 -1.62
N LEU A 71 -11.52 8.69 -0.59
CA LEU A 71 -12.74 9.00 0.14
C LEU A 71 -12.66 10.33 0.88
N LYS A 72 -11.50 10.64 1.46
CA LYS A 72 -11.27 11.95 2.10
C LYS A 72 -11.30 13.09 1.08
N ASP A 73 -10.77 12.84 -0.13
CA ASP A 73 -10.85 13.82 -1.22
C ASP A 73 -12.29 14.09 -1.62
N HIS A 74 -13.14 13.04 -1.70
CA HIS A 74 -14.55 13.20 -1.97
C HIS A 74 -15.26 14.02 -0.90
N LEU A 75 -14.93 13.80 0.37
CA LEU A 75 -15.48 14.62 1.46
C LEU A 75 -15.07 16.08 1.30
N CYS A 76 -13.80 16.32 0.99
CA CYS A 76 -13.27 17.66 0.78
C CYS A 76 -13.96 18.37 -0.38
N GLU A 77 -14.15 17.67 -1.50
CA GLU A 77 -14.81 18.19 -2.70
C GLU A 77 -16.26 18.57 -2.44
N THR A 78 -16.93 17.90 -1.51
CA THR A 78 -18.35 18.15 -1.21
C THR A 78 -18.56 19.08 -0.02
N ASP A 79 -17.51 19.54 0.66
CA ASP A 79 -17.62 20.44 1.80
C ASP A 79 -18.35 21.75 1.43
N TYR A 80 -18.10 22.29 0.22
CA TYR A 80 -18.74 23.52 -0.21
C TYR A 80 -20.26 23.38 -0.32
N LYS A 81 -20.78 22.18 -0.54
CA LYS A 81 -22.22 21.93 -0.62
C LYS A 81 -22.87 22.05 0.77
N LEU A 82 -22.16 21.65 1.82
CA LEU A 82 -22.59 21.89 3.19
C LEU A 82 -22.70 23.37 3.46
N PHE A 83 -21.72 24.16 3.04
CA PHE A 83 -21.74 25.61 3.21
C PHE A 83 -22.91 26.24 2.46
N LYS A 84 -23.19 25.80 1.23
CA LYS A 84 -24.35 26.25 0.46
C LYS A 84 -25.66 25.97 1.20
N TYR A 85 -25.77 24.78 1.79
CA TYR A 85 -26.95 24.42 2.58
C TYR A 85 -27.11 25.34 3.78
N LEU A 86 -26.02 25.59 4.50
CA LEU A 86 -26.06 26.46 5.68
C LEU A 86 -26.38 27.90 5.32
N GLU A 87 -26.03 28.35 4.13
CA GLU A 87 -26.33 29.69 3.63
C GLU A 87 -27.72 29.79 2.97
N GLY A 88 -28.44 28.66 2.87
CA GLY A 88 -29.78 28.65 2.28
C GLY A 88 -29.81 28.54 0.75
N GLU A 89 -28.66 28.30 0.11
CA GLU A 89 -28.58 28.18 -1.35
C GLU A 89 -28.89 26.78 -1.88
N LEU A 90 -28.97 25.79 -0.99
CA LEU A 90 -29.25 24.40 -1.35
C LEU A 90 -30.46 23.93 -0.53
N SER A 91 -31.43 23.27 -1.18
CA SER A 91 -32.61 22.76 -0.49
C SER A 91 -32.25 21.62 0.46
N GLU A 92 -33.14 21.42 1.45
CA GLU A 92 -32.98 20.33 2.41
C GLU A 92 -32.98 18.95 1.72
N ASP A 93 -33.86 18.78 0.74
CA ASP A 93 -33.94 17.52 -0.02
C ASP A 93 -32.67 17.26 -0.82
N ASP A 94 -32.15 18.29 -1.48
CA ASP A 94 -30.90 18.16 -2.26
C ASP A 94 -29.70 17.87 -1.35
N TYR A 95 -29.67 18.53 -0.19
CA TYR A 95 -28.60 18.32 0.78
C TYR A 95 -28.69 16.92 1.42
N PHE A 96 -29.90 16.41 1.63
CA PHE A 96 -30.08 15.10 2.27
C PHE A 96 -29.36 14.00 1.52
N ALA A 97 -29.47 13.98 0.18
CA ALA A 97 -28.77 12.99 -0.65
C ALA A 97 -27.25 13.08 -0.49
N ILE A 98 -26.73 14.30 -0.45
CA ILE A 98 -25.29 14.55 -0.28
C ILE A 98 -24.86 14.13 1.13
N LYS A 99 -25.63 14.46 2.15
CA LYS A 99 -25.36 14.10 3.54
C LYS A 99 -25.28 12.57 3.70
N THR A 100 -26.21 11.84 3.08
CA THR A 100 -26.22 10.38 3.13
C THR A 100 -24.96 9.81 2.49
N GLN A 101 -24.58 10.32 1.32
CA GLN A 101 -23.37 9.88 0.63
C GLN A 101 -22.11 10.17 1.46
N ARG A 102 -22.03 11.36 2.07
CA ARG A 102 -20.91 11.73 2.90
C ARG A 102 -20.80 10.84 4.14
N GLN A 103 -21.94 10.43 4.70
CA GLN A 103 -21.94 9.52 5.85
C GLN A 103 -21.44 8.12 5.45
N GLU A 104 -21.81 7.64 4.28
CA GLU A 104 -21.32 6.36 3.76
C GLU A 104 -19.78 6.41 3.59
N TRP A 105 -19.26 7.49 3.06
CA TRP A 105 -17.81 7.67 2.92
C TRP A 105 -17.10 7.65 4.28
N ARG A 106 -17.63 8.35 5.28
CA ARG A 106 -17.06 8.33 6.64
C ARG A 106 -17.10 6.94 7.25
N ASN A 107 -18.19 6.23 7.08
CA ASN A 107 -18.32 4.88 7.60
C ASN A 107 -17.29 3.94 6.96
N ARG A 108 -17.08 4.08 5.66
CA ARG A 108 -16.09 3.28 4.94
C ARG A 108 -14.66 3.61 5.40
N ILE A 109 -14.36 4.89 5.58
CA ILE A 109 -13.06 5.34 6.09
C ILE A 109 -12.80 4.73 7.47
N ASN A 110 -13.79 4.80 8.36
CA ASN A 110 -13.66 4.26 9.71
C ASN A 110 -13.43 2.76 9.69
N GLN A 111 -14.12 2.04 8.82
CA GLN A 111 -13.92 0.60 8.64
C GLN A 111 -12.51 0.28 8.18
N LEU A 112 -12.03 0.99 7.16
CA LEU A 112 -10.68 0.78 6.64
C LEU A 112 -9.60 1.11 7.67
N GLU A 113 -9.76 2.18 8.41
CA GLU A 113 -8.83 2.56 9.48
C GLU A 113 -8.79 1.51 10.58
N GLU A 114 -9.94 0.93 10.93
CA GLU A 114 -10.01 -0.16 11.90
C GLU A 114 -9.30 -1.42 11.39
N GLU A 115 -9.52 -1.79 10.11
CA GLU A 115 -8.85 -2.92 9.49
C GLU A 115 -7.34 -2.74 9.48
N LEU A 116 -6.86 -1.54 9.17
CA LEU A 116 -5.43 -1.22 9.17
C LEU A 116 -4.83 -1.30 10.57
N ALA A 117 -5.54 -0.79 11.57
CA ALA A 117 -5.09 -0.85 12.97
C ALA A 117 -5.01 -2.30 13.45
N ASN A 118 -5.99 -3.13 13.11
CA ASN A 118 -6.01 -4.54 13.47
C ASN A 118 -4.89 -5.31 12.76
N GLY A 119 -4.63 -5.00 11.49
CA GLY A 119 -3.54 -5.60 10.73
C GLY A 119 -2.17 -5.29 11.35
N ILE A 120 -1.97 -4.05 11.76
CA ILE A 120 -0.73 -3.62 12.43
C ILE A 120 -0.58 -4.34 13.77
N SER A 121 -1.66 -4.46 14.54
CA SER A 121 -1.65 -5.16 15.82
C SER A 121 -1.31 -6.64 15.68
N LYS A 122 -1.73 -7.28 14.59
CA LYS A 122 -1.46 -8.70 14.32
C LYS A 122 -0.04 -8.96 13.86
N SER A 123 0.65 -7.96 13.32
CA SER A 123 2.02 -8.11 12.83
C SER A 123 3.06 -7.95 13.94
N ASN A 124 2.63 -7.62 15.12
CA ASN A 124 3.46 -7.58 16.31
C ASN A 124 3.38 -8.94 17.05
#